data_747dd23582ad40d51ba46f7e7d31f120
#
_entry.id   747dd23582ad40d51ba46f7e7d31f120
#
_cell.length_a   1.000
_cell.length_b   1.000
_cell.length_c   1.000
_cell.angle_alpha   90.00
_cell.angle_beta   90.00
_cell.angle_gamma   90.00
#
_symmetry.space_group_name_H-M   'P 1'
#
loop_
_entity.id
_entity.type
_entity.pdbx_description
1 polymer ?
#
loop_
_entity_poly.entity_id
_entity_poly.type
_entity_poly.pdbx_seq_one_letter_code
_entity_poly.pdbx_strand_id
1 'polypeptide(L)'
;MPQTTQQDSGRGLWYGMAAYGIWGLFPLFWPLLEPGAADDILANRMVWSLAAVVLMLIAQRHWSWIRPLLRQPRRLAMLAGAAMVISVNWGVYIWAVNNGHVVETSLGYFINPLVTIAFGVLVLKERLRGAQWTAVGIGAAAVAVLTVAYGQLPWIALVLALSFATYGLLKKQVGLSGLESLAAESAFMFPFALGYLIYLEVSGHGTFGHTVPGSYGWGHSALLVLSGVITAIPLLFFGAAAVRVPLTVLGLLQYLAPVFQFLIGVAVFHESMPPARWAGFALVWAALALLTWDALRQVRAGRAAVVPQPAPAQREAVTR
;
A
#
# COMPACT_ATOMS: atom_id res chain seq x y z
N MET A 1 9.23 -28.00 5.60
CA MET A 1 9.47 -26.53 5.54
C MET A 1 10.77 -26.25 6.26
N PRO A 2 11.78 -25.61 5.65
CA PRO A 2 13.01 -25.26 6.35
C PRO A 2 12.65 -24.32 7.51
N GLN A 3 13.14 -24.60 8.69
CA GLN A 3 13.01 -23.74 9.86
C GLN A 3 13.76 -22.44 9.54
N THR A 4 13.01 -21.35 9.33
CA THR A 4 13.58 -20.00 9.29
C THR A 4 14.30 -19.78 10.62
N THR A 5 15.60 -19.56 10.58
CA THR A 5 16.37 -19.28 11.79
C THR A 5 15.81 -18.00 12.43
N GLN A 6 15.84 -17.90 13.75
CA GLN A 6 15.35 -16.73 14.50
C GLN A 6 16.00 -15.42 13.99
N GLN A 7 17.20 -15.50 13.45
CA GLN A 7 17.95 -14.41 12.85
C GLN A 7 17.35 -13.93 11.51
N ASP A 8 16.78 -14.83 10.68
CA ASP A 8 16.09 -14.49 9.43
C ASP A 8 14.76 -13.79 9.69
N SER A 9 14.02 -14.22 10.72
CA SER A 9 12.78 -13.56 11.13
C SER A 9 13.02 -12.14 11.64
N GLY A 10 14.12 -11.90 12.39
CA GLY A 10 14.51 -10.56 12.83
C GLY A 10 14.82 -9.63 11.65
N ARG A 11 15.59 -10.09 10.67
CA ARG A 11 15.88 -9.32 9.45
C ARG A 11 14.61 -9.00 8.66
N GLY A 12 13.69 -9.98 8.53
CA GLY A 12 12.42 -9.78 7.86
C GLY A 12 11.55 -8.70 8.53
N LEU A 13 11.55 -8.64 9.86
CA LEU A 13 10.87 -7.60 10.63
C LEU A 13 11.46 -6.21 10.32
N TRP A 14 12.79 -6.07 10.32
CA TRP A 14 13.44 -4.81 9.97
C TRP A 14 13.14 -4.35 8.55
N TYR A 15 13.15 -5.25 7.57
CA TYR A 15 12.75 -4.92 6.20
C TYR A 15 11.29 -4.45 6.11
N GLY A 16 10.39 -5.09 6.84
CA GLY A 16 8.99 -4.67 6.89
C GLY A 16 8.82 -3.29 7.54
N MET A 17 9.50 -3.05 8.66
CA MET A 17 9.49 -1.72 9.32
C MET A 17 10.08 -0.64 8.41
N ALA A 18 11.17 -0.93 7.70
CA ALA A 18 11.75 0.01 6.74
C ALA A 18 10.79 0.33 5.59
N ALA A 19 10.13 -0.69 5.01
CA ALA A 19 9.17 -0.50 3.93
C ALA A 19 8.02 0.41 4.34
N TYR A 20 7.33 0.04 5.41
CA TYR A 20 6.15 0.78 5.88
C TYR A 20 6.51 2.12 6.54
N GLY A 21 7.70 2.20 7.16
CA GLY A 21 8.25 3.46 7.66
C GLY A 21 8.48 4.47 6.53
N ILE A 22 9.13 4.06 5.43
CA ILE A 22 9.35 4.92 4.27
C ILE A 22 8.01 5.37 3.67
N TRP A 23 7.04 4.46 3.49
CA TRP A 23 5.71 4.84 3.01
C TRP A 23 4.99 5.80 3.97
N GLY A 24 5.19 5.64 5.28
CA GLY A 24 4.65 6.54 6.29
C GLY A 24 5.25 7.95 6.25
N LEU A 25 6.50 8.08 5.81
CA LEU A 25 7.21 9.35 5.70
C LEU A 25 6.95 10.09 4.37
N PHE A 26 6.24 9.51 3.44
CA PHE A 26 5.93 10.13 2.14
C PHE A 26 5.28 11.51 2.23
N PRO A 27 4.42 11.83 3.22
CA PRO A 27 3.91 13.20 3.34
C PRO A 27 4.98 14.28 3.50
N LEU A 28 6.15 13.94 4.04
CA LEU A 28 7.27 14.88 4.15
C LEU A 28 8.00 15.09 2.81
N PHE A 29 7.83 14.20 1.86
CA PHE A 29 8.54 14.25 0.58
C PHE A 29 7.75 15.01 -0.51
N TRP A 30 6.42 14.79 -0.61
CA TRP A 30 5.64 15.37 -1.70
C TRP A 30 5.64 16.89 -1.73
N PRO A 31 5.55 17.61 -0.60
CA PRO A 31 5.62 19.08 -0.61
C PRO A 31 6.97 19.65 -1.10
N LEU A 32 8.06 18.85 -1.04
CA LEU A 32 9.35 19.25 -1.60
C LEU A 32 9.34 19.35 -3.12
N LEU A 33 8.31 18.80 -3.76
CA LEU A 33 8.12 18.79 -5.21
C LEU A 33 7.24 19.95 -5.70
N GLU A 34 6.82 20.85 -4.80
CA GLU A 34 6.22 22.11 -5.23
C GLU A 34 7.25 22.97 -6.00
N PRO A 35 6.84 23.73 -7.03
CA PRO A 35 5.47 24.04 -7.43
C PRO A 35 4.82 23.04 -8.38
N GLY A 36 5.37 21.82 -8.55
CA GLY A 36 4.78 20.78 -9.38
C GLY A 36 3.36 20.44 -8.92
N ALA A 37 2.40 20.48 -9.83
CA ALA A 37 1.06 20.00 -9.54
C ALA A 37 1.05 18.49 -9.32
N ALA A 38 0.01 17.95 -8.65
CA ALA A 38 -0.04 16.54 -8.30
C ALA A 38 0.00 15.60 -9.51
N ASP A 39 -0.53 16.00 -10.63
CA ASP A 39 -0.51 15.28 -11.91
C ASP A 39 0.87 15.30 -12.57
N ASP A 40 1.60 16.44 -12.53
CA ASP A 40 3.00 16.55 -12.95
C ASP A 40 3.90 15.63 -12.09
N ILE A 41 3.77 15.72 -10.76
CA ILE A 41 4.50 14.87 -9.83
C ILE A 41 4.19 13.38 -10.09
N LEU A 42 2.90 13.03 -10.30
CA LEU A 42 2.48 11.66 -10.58
C LEU A 42 3.08 11.14 -11.89
N ALA A 43 3.05 11.95 -12.96
CA ALA A 43 3.60 11.56 -14.26
C ALA A 43 5.11 11.34 -14.18
N ASN A 44 5.86 12.26 -13.56
CA ASN A 44 7.29 12.10 -13.30
C ASN A 44 7.55 10.83 -12.47
N ARG A 45 6.82 10.62 -11.39
CA ARG A 45 6.93 9.43 -10.56
C ARG A 45 6.77 8.14 -11.37
N MET A 46 5.80 8.07 -12.29
CA MET A 46 5.58 6.89 -13.14
C MET A 46 6.73 6.64 -14.09
N VAL A 47 7.19 7.69 -14.79
CA VAL A 47 8.30 7.59 -15.75
C VAL A 47 9.59 7.15 -15.05
N TRP A 48 9.93 7.81 -13.94
CA TRP A 48 11.17 7.52 -13.22
C TRP A 48 11.09 6.24 -12.39
N SER A 49 9.89 5.80 -11.97
CA SER A 49 9.71 4.47 -11.38
C SER A 49 9.99 3.37 -12.39
N LEU A 50 9.53 3.52 -13.65
CA LEU A 50 9.87 2.56 -14.70
C LEU A 50 11.37 2.50 -14.94
N ALA A 51 12.05 3.65 -15.04
CA ALA A 51 13.48 3.70 -15.20
C ALA A 51 14.22 3.00 -14.05
N ALA A 52 13.85 3.30 -12.80
CA ALA A 52 14.44 2.68 -11.61
C ALA A 52 14.23 1.16 -11.59
N VAL A 53 13.01 0.69 -11.86
CA VAL A 53 12.71 -0.75 -11.86
C VAL A 53 13.37 -1.48 -13.01
N VAL A 54 13.44 -0.87 -14.20
CA VAL A 54 14.17 -1.45 -15.35
C VAL A 54 15.65 -1.60 -15.02
N LEU A 55 16.29 -0.60 -14.41
CA LEU A 55 17.68 -0.71 -13.95
C LEU A 55 17.86 -1.85 -12.93
N MET A 56 16.92 -2.02 -11.99
CA MET A 56 16.94 -3.12 -11.02
C MET A 56 16.77 -4.49 -11.70
N LEU A 57 15.88 -4.60 -12.68
CA LEU A 57 15.67 -5.84 -13.43
C LEU A 57 16.90 -6.20 -14.29
N ILE A 58 17.59 -5.20 -14.87
CA ILE A 58 18.86 -5.38 -15.58
C ILE A 58 19.91 -5.92 -14.63
N ALA A 59 20.08 -5.28 -13.45
CA ALA A 59 21.07 -5.70 -12.45
C ALA A 59 20.79 -7.13 -11.93
N GLN A 60 19.55 -7.52 -11.77
CA GLN A 60 19.14 -8.84 -11.33
C GLN A 60 19.04 -9.87 -12.48
N ARG A 61 19.14 -9.43 -13.73
CA ARG A 61 18.93 -10.26 -14.94
C ARG A 61 17.59 -11.01 -14.94
N HIS A 62 16.56 -10.41 -14.34
CA HIS A 62 15.27 -11.06 -14.06
C HIS A 62 14.20 -10.67 -15.11
N TRP A 63 14.26 -11.27 -16.30
CA TRP A 63 13.37 -10.97 -17.44
C TRP A 63 12.45 -12.14 -17.83
N SER A 64 12.59 -13.30 -17.21
CA SER A 64 11.92 -14.55 -17.62
C SER A 64 10.39 -14.49 -17.50
N TRP A 65 9.86 -13.62 -16.63
CA TRP A 65 8.42 -13.45 -16.37
C TRP A 65 7.68 -12.71 -17.50
N ILE A 66 8.37 -11.90 -18.32
CA ILE A 66 7.74 -11.04 -19.34
C ILE A 66 7.06 -11.89 -20.42
N ARG A 67 7.81 -12.82 -21.04
CA ARG A 67 7.31 -13.64 -22.16
C ARG A 67 6.08 -14.47 -21.80
N PRO A 68 5.99 -15.16 -20.64
CA PRO A 68 4.78 -15.81 -20.19
C PRO A 68 3.62 -14.85 -19.95
N LEU A 69 3.89 -13.67 -19.42
CA LEU A 69 2.87 -12.64 -19.17
C LEU A 69 2.24 -12.13 -20.46
N LEU A 70 3.04 -11.78 -21.46
CA LEU A 70 2.57 -11.26 -22.76
C LEU A 70 1.65 -12.24 -23.51
N ARG A 71 1.69 -13.53 -23.17
CA ARG A 71 0.84 -14.57 -23.75
C ARG A 71 -0.51 -14.72 -23.01
N GLN A 72 -0.75 -13.93 -21.97
CA GLN A 72 -1.93 -14.06 -21.12
C GLN A 72 -2.74 -12.75 -21.12
N PRO A 73 -3.61 -12.52 -22.14
CA PRO A 73 -4.32 -11.25 -22.32
C PRO A 73 -5.20 -10.88 -21.12
N ARG A 74 -5.79 -11.87 -20.44
CA ARG A 74 -6.59 -11.64 -19.23
C ARG A 74 -5.74 -11.06 -18.09
N ARG A 75 -4.51 -11.58 -17.89
CA ARG A 75 -3.59 -11.05 -16.86
C ARG A 75 -3.10 -9.64 -17.22
N LEU A 76 -2.84 -9.39 -18.52
CA LEU A 76 -2.47 -8.06 -19.01
C LEU A 76 -3.59 -7.05 -18.76
N ALA A 77 -4.85 -7.40 -19.05
CA ALA A 77 -6.01 -6.54 -18.78
C ALA A 77 -6.16 -6.25 -17.27
N MET A 78 -5.96 -7.26 -16.40
CA MET A 78 -5.99 -7.07 -14.95
C MET A 78 -4.85 -6.16 -14.47
N LEU A 79 -3.65 -6.28 -15.06
CA LEU A 79 -2.52 -5.39 -14.76
C LEU A 79 -2.77 -3.95 -15.22
N ALA A 80 -3.33 -3.77 -16.40
CA ALA A 80 -3.73 -2.45 -16.88
C ALA A 80 -4.77 -1.81 -15.95
N GLY A 81 -5.79 -2.58 -15.53
CA GLY A 81 -6.76 -2.14 -14.54
C GLY A 81 -6.11 -1.81 -13.19
N ALA A 82 -5.18 -2.63 -12.71
CA ALA A 82 -4.43 -2.38 -11.48
C ALA A 82 -3.59 -1.10 -11.59
N ALA A 83 -2.91 -0.89 -12.74
CA ALA A 83 -2.12 0.30 -13.01
C ALA A 83 -2.98 1.57 -13.00
N MET A 84 -4.17 1.55 -13.61
CA MET A 84 -5.09 2.69 -13.60
C MET A 84 -5.59 2.98 -12.17
N VAL A 85 -6.01 1.97 -11.45
CA VAL A 85 -6.56 2.12 -10.09
C VAL A 85 -5.50 2.62 -9.11
N ILE A 86 -4.27 2.10 -9.18
CA ILE A 86 -3.19 2.58 -8.31
C ILE A 86 -2.72 3.99 -8.70
N SER A 87 -2.83 4.36 -9.97
CA SER A 87 -2.53 5.73 -10.43
C SER A 87 -3.52 6.73 -9.84
N VAL A 88 -4.80 6.41 -9.81
CA VAL A 88 -5.83 7.23 -9.13
C VAL A 88 -5.51 7.35 -7.63
N ASN A 89 -5.18 6.23 -6.97
CA ASN A 89 -4.78 6.24 -5.57
C ASN A 89 -3.62 7.19 -5.32
N TRP A 90 -2.55 7.07 -6.10
CA TRP A 90 -1.35 7.89 -5.93
C TRP A 90 -1.58 9.36 -6.26
N GLY A 91 -2.36 9.65 -7.31
CA GLY A 91 -2.70 11.02 -7.68
C GLY A 91 -3.50 11.72 -6.59
N VAL A 92 -4.55 11.07 -6.09
CA VAL A 92 -5.35 11.60 -4.97
C VAL A 92 -4.51 11.76 -3.71
N TYR A 93 -3.61 10.80 -3.42
CA TYR A 93 -2.72 10.88 -2.27
C TYR A 93 -1.76 12.06 -2.35
N ILE A 94 -1.05 12.24 -3.48
CA ILE A 94 -0.13 13.38 -3.68
C ILE A 94 -0.90 14.69 -3.59
N TRP A 95 -2.04 14.78 -4.27
CA TRP A 95 -2.89 15.96 -4.21
C TRP A 95 -3.32 16.28 -2.77
N ALA A 96 -3.80 15.29 -2.04
CA ALA A 96 -4.27 15.47 -0.67
C ALA A 96 -3.15 15.92 0.28
N VAL A 97 -1.96 15.35 0.16
CA VAL A 97 -0.79 15.76 0.97
C VAL A 97 -0.42 17.21 0.69
N ASN A 98 -0.33 17.61 -0.57
CA ASN A 98 0.06 18.98 -0.97
C ASN A 98 -1.04 20.01 -0.70
N ASN A 99 -2.28 19.58 -0.40
CA ASN A 99 -3.39 20.47 -0.05
C ASN A 99 -3.79 20.39 1.44
N GLY A 100 -2.93 19.88 2.32
CA GLY A 100 -3.15 19.86 3.77
C GLY A 100 -4.21 18.86 4.25
N HIS A 101 -4.35 17.72 3.58
CA HIS A 101 -5.28 16.63 3.94
C HIS A 101 -4.56 15.34 4.35
N VAL A 102 -3.39 15.43 4.99
CA VAL A 102 -2.56 14.28 5.36
C VAL A 102 -3.27 13.37 6.37
N VAL A 103 -3.96 13.96 7.34
CA VAL A 103 -4.76 13.18 8.32
C VAL A 103 -5.87 12.39 7.62
N GLU A 104 -6.51 12.97 6.61
CA GLU A 104 -7.56 12.27 5.87
C GLU A 104 -7.00 11.14 5.00
N THR A 105 -5.78 11.29 4.45
CA THR A 105 -5.10 10.20 3.76
C THR A 105 -4.79 9.04 4.70
N SER A 106 -4.33 9.34 5.92
CA SER A 106 -4.06 8.31 6.92
C SER A 106 -5.32 7.53 7.30
N LEU A 107 -6.46 8.23 7.42
CA LEU A 107 -7.77 7.59 7.66
C LEU A 107 -8.12 6.59 6.56
N GLY A 108 -7.90 6.94 5.29
CA GLY A 108 -8.12 6.06 4.15
C GLY A 108 -7.33 4.76 4.26
N TYR A 109 -6.06 4.83 4.59
CA TYR A 109 -5.23 3.64 4.77
C TYR A 109 -5.56 2.85 6.04
N PHE A 110 -6.04 3.49 7.10
CA PHE A 110 -6.61 2.76 8.25
C PHE A 110 -7.91 2.03 7.90
N ILE A 111 -8.78 2.60 7.08
CA ILE A 111 -10.04 1.98 6.64
C ILE A 111 -9.79 0.83 5.64
N ASN A 112 -8.69 0.85 4.89
CA ASN A 112 -8.41 -0.11 3.83
C ASN A 112 -8.60 -1.59 4.22
N PRO A 113 -8.16 -2.10 5.37
CA PRO A 113 -8.41 -3.49 5.77
C PRO A 113 -9.91 -3.82 5.89
N LEU A 114 -10.73 -2.88 6.34
CA LEU A 114 -12.18 -3.05 6.44
C LEU A 114 -12.83 -3.16 5.06
N VAL A 115 -12.40 -2.30 4.12
CA VAL A 115 -12.85 -2.36 2.72
C VAL A 115 -12.40 -3.65 2.06
N THR A 116 -11.16 -4.10 2.30
CA THR A 116 -10.63 -5.36 1.77
C THR A 116 -11.46 -6.55 2.24
N ILE A 117 -11.86 -6.58 3.51
CA ILE A 117 -12.75 -7.60 4.07
C ILE A 117 -14.15 -7.53 3.41
N ALA A 118 -14.70 -6.33 3.26
CA ALA A 118 -15.99 -6.14 2.57
C ALA A 118 -15.92 -6.67 1.12
N PHE A 119 -14.83 -6.44 0.40
CA PHE A 119 -14.61 -7.00 -0.93
C PHE A 119 -14.46 -8.52 -0.93
N GLY A 120 -13.85 -9.11 0.11
CA GLY A 120 -13.82 -10.56 0.31
C GLY A 120 -15.23 -11.17 0.29
N VAL A 121 -16.17 -10.50 0.96
CA VAL A 121 -17.58 -10.95 0.94
C VAL A 121 -18.25 -10.68 -0.40
N LEU A 122 -18.21 -9.46 -0.89
CA LEU A 122 -18.99 -9.02 -2.05
C LEU A 122 -18.50 -9.67 -3.35
N VAL A 123 -17.18 -9.79 -3.51
CA VAL A 123 -16.55 -10.26 -4.75
C VAL A 123 -16.18 -11.74 -4.68
N LEU A 124 -15.56 -12.18 -3.57
CA LEU A 124 -15.08 -13.54 -3.42
C LEU A 124 -16.11 -14.45 -2.73
N LYS A 125 -17.23 -13.89 -2.26
CA LYS A 125 -18.32 -14.60 -1.55
C LYS A 125 -17.81 -15.34 -0.30
N GLU A 126 -16.78 -14.77 0.36
CA GLU A 126 -16.24 -15.31 1.59
C GLU A 126 -17.26 -15.12 2.74
N ARG A 127 -17.30 -16.10 3.66
CA ARG A 127 -18.15 -15.99 4.85
C ARG A 127 -17.39 -15.28 5.96
N LEU A 128 -17.91 -14.12 6.37
CA LEU A 128 -17.34 -13.40 7.51
C LEU A 128 -17.77 -14.01 8.85
N ARG A 129 -16.85 -13.92 9.78
CA ARG A 129 -17.11 -14.21 11.19
C ARG A 129 -17.76 -13.00 11.87
N GLY A 130 -18.39 -13.24 13.03
CA GLY A 130 -19.07 -12.18 13.79
C GLY A 130 -18.16 -10.98 14.09
N ALA A 131 -16.92 -11.22 14.52
CA ALA A 131 -15.95 -10.15 14.79
C ALA A 131 -15.64 -9.29 13.54
N GLN A 132 -15.55 -9.90 12.35
CA GLN A 132 -15.31 -9.18 11.10
C GLN A 132 -16.52 -8.34 10.70
N TRP A 133 -17.75 -8.87 10.84
CA TRP A 133 -18.97 -8.10 10.61
C TRP A 133 -19.07 -6.90 11.56
N THR A 134 -18.78 -7.11 12.85
CA THR A 134 -18.76 -6.03 13.85
C THR A 134 -17.74 -4.95 13.47
N ALA A 135 -16.54 -5.35 13.08
CA ALA A 135 -15.49 -4.40 12.66
C ALA A 135 -15.88 -3.58 11.42
N VAL A 136 -16.47 -4.22 10.40
CA VAL A 136 -16.98 -3.53 9.21
C VAL A 136 -18.12 -2.57 9.59
N GLY A 137 -19.03 -2.98 10.48
CA GLY A 137 -20.10 -2.12 10.99
C GLY A 137 -19.57 -0.89 11.75
N ILE A 138 -18.55 -1.06 12.61
CA ILE A 138 -17.90 0.05 13.33
C ILE A 138 -17.20 0.99 12.31
N GLY A 139 -16.54 0.46 11.29
CA GLY A 139 -15.94 1.26 10.24
C GLY A 139 -16.97 2.07 9.45
N ALA A 140 -18.11 1.48 9.10
CA ALA A 140 -19.21 2.19 8.48
C ALA A 140 -19.79 3.30 9.40
N ALA A 141 -19.90 3.03 10.70
CA ALA A 141 -20.30 4.05 11.68
C ALA A 141 -19.29 5.20 11.75
N ALA A 142 -18.00 4.93 11.68
CA ALA A 142 -16.96 5.98 11.64
C ALA A 142 -17.14 6.90 10.43
N VAL A 143 -17.37 6.34 9.25
CA VAL A 143 -17.63 7.12 8.02
C VAL A 143 -18.92 7.94 8.18
N ALA A 144 -19.98 7.37 8.73
CA ALA A 144 -21.24 8.08 8.98
C ALA A 144 -21.06 9.26 9.96
N VAL A 145 -20.35 9.06 11.07
CA VAL A 145 -20.04 10.12 12.04
C VAL A 145 -19.30 11.27 11.39
N LEU A 146 -18.26 10.96 10.60
CA LEU A 146 -17.49 11.98 9.88
C LEU A 146 -18.35 12.70 8.83
N THR A 147 -19.15 11.96 8.09
CA THR A 147 -20.04 12.53 7.06
C THR A 147 -21.04 13.51 7.66
N VAL A 148 -21.70 13.12 8.76
CA VAL A 148 -22.67 13.99 9.46
C VAL A 148 -21.98 15.23 10.04
N ALA A 149 -20.81 15.05 10.66
CA ALA A 149 -20.09 16.14 11.31
C ALA A 149 -19.53 17.16 10.33
N TYR A 150 -19.12 16.75 9.14
CA TYR A 150 -18.55 17.65 8.12
C TYR A 150 -19.55 18.06 7.03
N GLY A 151 -20.77 17.51 7.02
CA GLY A 151 -21.77 17.75 5.98
C GLY A 151 -21.40 17.21 4.60
N GLN A 152 -20.30 16.44 4.51
CA GLN A 152 -19.82 15.82 3.26
C GLN A 152 -19.11 14.50 3.54
N LEU A 153 -19.14 13.60 2.58
CA LEU A 153 -18.41 12.33 2.65
C LEU A 153 -16.89 12.59 2.77
N PRO A 154 -16.15 11.81 3.58
CA PRO A 154 -14.70 11.84 3.62
C PRO A 154 -14.14 11.18 2.33
N TRP A 155 -14.32 11.86 1.20
CA TRP A 155 -14.11 11.28 -0.14
C TRP A 155 -12.66 10.86 -0.37
N ILE A 156 -11.68 11.63 0.15
CA ILE A 156 -10.25 11.30 0.04
C ILE A 156 -9.99 9.94 0.69
N ALA A 157 -10.42 9.77 1.95
CA ALA A 157 -10.25 8.51 2.67
C ALA A 157 -10.94 7.34 1.95
N LEU A 158 -12.15 7.56 1.44
CA LEU A 158 -12.90 6.52 0.72
C LEU A 158 -12.24 6.16 -0.62
N VAL A 159 -11.81 7.14 -1.41
CA VAL A 159 -11.11 6.89 -2.69
C VAL A 159 -9.83 6.12 -2.43
N LEU A 160 -9.02 6.52 -1.45
CA LEU A 160 -7.78 5.82 -1.09
C LEU A 160 -8.05 4.39 -0.63
N ALA A 161 -9.02 4.16 0.25
CA ALA A 161 -9.37 2.84 0.74
C ALA A 161 -9.91 1.93 -0.38
N LEU A 162 -10.85 2.40 -1.17
CA LEU A 162 -11.48 1.63 -2.24
C LEU A 162 -10.50 1.32 -3.38
N SER A 163 -9.72 2.30 -3.82
CA SER A 163 -8.74 2.10 -4.90
C SER A 163 -7.64 1.14 -4.46
N PHE A 164 -7.11 1.28 -3.23
CA PHE A 164 -6.07 0.38 -2.75
C PHE A 164 -6.57 -1.05 -2.51
N ALA A 165 -7.79 -1.22 -2.00
CA ALA A 165 -8.41 -2.54 -1.84
C ALA A 165 -8.68 -3.20 -3.21
N THR A 166 -9.19 -2.43 -4.20
CA THR A 166 -9.38 -2.91 -5.59
C THR A 166 -8.06 -3.33 -6.21
N TYR A 167 -7.03 -2.49 -6.07
CA TYR A 167 -5.67 -2.80 -6.51
C TYR A 167 -5.15 -4.11 -5.90
N GLY A 168 -5.29 -4.28 -4.59
CA GLY A 168 -4.89 -5.49 -3.88
C GLY A 168 -5.60 -6.75 -4.39
N LEU A 169 -6.91 -6.65 -4.68
CA LEU A 169 -7.71 -7.73 -5.25
C LEU A 169 -7.22 -8.13 -6.65
N LEU A 170 -6.99 -7.16 -7.53
CA LEU A 170 -6.47 -7.40 -8.88
C LEU A 170 -5.07 -8.02 -8.82
N LYS A 171 -4.20 -7.49 -7.98
CA LYS A 171 -2.82 -7.97 -7.79
C LYS A 171 -2.76 -9.41 -7.30
N LYS A 172 -3.63 -9.80 -6.37
CA LYS A 172 -3.76 -11.18 -5.89
C LYS A 172 -4.06 -12.16 -7.04
N GLN A 173 -4.87 -11.74 -8.01
CA GLN A 173 -5.24 -12.58 -9.16
C GLN A 173 -4.14 -12.66 -10.22
N VAL A 174 -3.34 -11.60 -10.36
CA VAL A 174 -2.21 -11.56 -11.32
C VAL A 174 -1.04 -12.43 -10.87
N GLY A 175 -0.72 -12.47 -9.58
CA GLY A 175 0.30 -13.35 -9.01
C GLY A 175 1.73 -13.02 -9.47
N LEU A 176 2.05 -11.75 -9.69
CA LEU A 176 3.41 -11.25 -9.91
C LEU A 176 4.05 -10.78 -8.59
N SER A 177 5.37 -10.82 -8.52
CA SER A 177 6.11 -10.20 -7.43
C SER A 177 5.93 -8.67 -7.40
N GLY A 178 6.29 -8.01 -6.29
CA GLY A 178 6.18 -6.56 -6.16
C GLY A 178 6.95 -5.81 -7.25
N LEU A 179 8.18 -6.24 -7.56
CA LEU A 179 9.04 -5.62 -8.56
C LEU A 179 8.51 -5.84 -9.99
N GLU A 180 8.11 -7.07 -10.32
CA GLU A 180 7.52 -7.41 -11.63
C GLU A 180 6.21 -6.65 -11.87
N SER A 181 5.38 -6.57 -10.85
CA SER A 181 4.11 -5.85 -10.90
C SER A 181 4.33 -4.35 -11.10
N LEU A 182 5.24 -3.72 -10.34
CA LEU A 182 5.58 -2.31 -10.52
C LEU A 182 6.15 -2.04 -11.92
N ALA A 183 7.01 -2.93 -12.44
CA ALA A 183 7.55 -2.80 -13.79
C ALA A 183 6.44 -2.83 -14.85
N ALA A 184 5.52 -3.80 -14.76
CA ALA A 184 4.42 -3.93 -15.69
C ALA A 184 3.43 -2.76 -15.58
N GLU A 185 3.05 -2.38 -14.37
CA GLU A 185 2.13 -1.26 -14.10
C GLU A 185 2.71 0.07 -14.60
N SER A 186 3.99 0.35 -14.29
CA SER A 186 4.68 1.54 -14.79
C SER A 186 4.84 1.53 -16.32
N ALA A 187 5.10 0.36 -16.93
CA ALA A 187 5.18 0.23 -18.38
C ALA A 187 3.82 0.51 -19.07
N PHE A 188 2.71 0.09 -18.47
CA PHE A 188 1.37 0.42 -18.97
C PHE A 188 1.07 1.93 -18.91
N MET A 189 1.47 2.57 -17.82
CA MET A 189 1.21 4.00 -17.62
C MET A 189 2.22 4.90 -18.32
N PHE A 190 3.39 4.38 -18.67
CA PHE A 190 4.50 5.14 -19.24
C PHE A 190 4.13 5.96 -20.48
N PRO A 191 3.44 5.43 -21.51
CA PRO A 191 3.11 6.22 -22.70
C PRO A 191 2.19 7.39 -22.38
N PHE A 192 1.26 7.21 -21.43
CA PHE A 192 0.35 8.27 -21.00
C PHE A 192 1.08 9.32 -20.16
N ALA A 193 1.89 8.87 -19.20
CA ALA A 193 2.70 9.74 -18.34
C ALA A 193 3.72 10.54 -19.15
N LEU A 194 4.43 9.90 -20.05
CA LEU A 194 5.41 10.58 -20.94
C LEU A 194 4.72 11.56 -21.88
N GLY A 195 3.60 11.17 -22.51
CA GLY A 195 2.82 12.05 -23.36
C GLY A 195 2.31 13.28 -22.60
N TYR A 196 1.88 13.09 -21.36
CA TYR A 196 1.46 14.18 -20.50
C TYR A 196 2.61 15.12 -20.12
N LEU A 197 3.78 14.58 -19.75
CA LEU A 197 4.98 15.40 -19.47
C LEU A 197 5.42 16.20 -20.71
N ILE A 198 5.40 15.61 -21.90
CA ILE A 198 5.68 16.31 -23.15
C ILE A 198 4.66 17.45 -23.38
N TYR A 199 3.37 17.18 -23.11
CA TYR A 199 2.34 18.21 -23.21
C TYR A 199 2.61 19.36 -22.24
N LEU A 200 2.93 19.08 -20.96
CA LEU A 200 3.25 20.09 -19.98
C LEU A 200 4.45 20.93 -20.39
N GLU A 201 5.50 20.29 -20.91
CA GLU A 201 6.70 20.99 -21.36
C GLU A 201 6.41 21.91 -22.55
N VAL A 202 5.68 21.41 -23.57
CA VAL A 202 5.31 22.21 -24.77
C VAL A 202 4.36 23.35 -24.42
N SER A 203 3.44 23.15 -23.44
CA SER A 203 2.50 24.18 -23.00
C SER A 203 3.09 25.18 -21.99
N GLY A 204 4.35 24.98 -21.57
CA GLY A 204 5.03 25.86 -20.60
C GLY A 204 4.54 25.71 -19.16
N HIS A 205 3.90 24.58 -18.82
CA HIS A 205 3.41 24.26 -17.47
C HIS A 205 4.26 23.18 -16.77
N GLY A 206 5.25 22.59 -17.47
CA GLY A 206 6.14 21.59 -16.90
C GLY A 206 7.07 22.20 -15.85
N THR A 207 7.41 21.42 -14.83
CA THR A 207 8.33 21.85 -13.77
C THR A 207 9.68 21.15 -13.83
N PHE A 208 9.87 20.24 -14.78
CA PHE A 208 11.12 19.54 -15.00
C PHE A 208 12.11 20.43 -15.78
N GLY A 209 13.33 20.58 -15.26
CA GLY A 209 14.33 21.45 -15.86
C GLY A 209 14.40 22.84 -15.21
N HIS A 210 15.20 23.73 -15.79
CA HIS A 210 15.52 25.05 -15.22
C HIS A 210 14.98 26.22 -16.04
N THR A 211 14.34 25.95 -17.14
CA THR A 211 13.89 26.96 -18.11
C THR A 211 12.47 27.47 -17.84
N VAL A 212 11.71 26.78 -17.01
CA VAL A 212 10.32 27.10 -16.74
C VAL A 212 10.23 28.03 -15.53
N PRO A 213 9.50 29.17 -15.62
CA PRO A 213 9.25 30.05 -14.47
C PRO A 213 8.59 29.27 -13.33
N GLY A 214 9.15 29.38 -12.12
CA GLY A 214 8.66 28.66 -10.94
C GLY A 214 9.31 27.30 -10.69
N SER A 215 10.12 26.77 -11.63
CA SER A 215 10.93 25.57 -11.37
C SER A 215 12.09 25.90 -10.42
N TYR A 216 12.43 24.96 -9.53
CA TYR A 216 13.59 25.09 -8.64
C TYR A 216 14.92 24.66 -9.31
N GLY A 217 14.95 24.63 -10.61
CA GLY A 217 16.13 24.25 -11.41
C GLY A 217 16.48 22.76 -11.26
N TRP A 218 17.78 22.46 -11.37
CA TRP A 218 18.26 21.07 -11.36
C TRP A 218 17.97 20.33 -10.05
N GLY A 219 17.89 21.02 -8.91
CA GLY A 219 17.53 20.42 -7.62
C GLY A 219 16.12 19.85 -7.61
N HIS A 220 15.16 20.61 -8.15
CA HIS A 220 13.76 20.17 -8.29
C HIS A 220 13.65 18.97 -9.25
N SER A 221 14.32 19.05 -10.40
CA SER A 221 14.35 17.94 -11.37
C SER A 221 14.94 16.68 -10.75
N ALA A 222 16.00 16.80 -9.93
CA ALA A 222 16.57 15.67 -9.21
C ALA A 222 15.58 15.05 -8.20
N LEU A 223 14.78 15.87 -7.51
CA LEU A 223 13.73 15.38 -6.62
C LEU A 223 12.62 14.67 -7.40
N LEU A 224 12.22 15.17 -8.57
CA LEU A 224 11.26 14.49 -9.45
C LEU A 224 11.80 13.11 -9.90
N VAL A 225 13.06 13.03 -10.30
CA VAL A 225 13.73 11.75 -10.61
C VAL A 225 13.75 10.83 -9.38
N LEU A 226 14.09 11.37 -8.21
CA LEU A 226 14.15 10.65 -6.94
C LEU A 226 12.78 10.08 -6.56
N SER A 227 11.68 10.72 -6.96
CA SER A 227 10.31 10.24 -6.67
C SER A 227 10.08 8.83 -7.20
N GLY A 228 10.64 8.48 -8.35
CA GLY A 228 10.61 7.12 -8.90
C GLY A 228 11.42 6.12 -8.06
N VAL A 229 12.61 6.50 -7.64
CA VAL A 229 13.49 5.65 -6.82
C VAL A 229 12.87 5.39 -5.44
N ILE A 230 12.36 6.44 -4.80
CA ILE A 230 11.66 6.35 -3.50
C ILE A 230 10.43 5.45 -3.59
N THR A 231 9.76 5.37 -4.73
CA THR A 231 8.65 4.44 -4.96
C THR A 231 9.12 2.98 -4.99
N ALA A 232 10.26 2.70 -5.60
CA ALA A 232 10.76 1.33 -5.78
C ALA A 232 11.42 0.74 -4.51
N ILE A 233 12.12 1.55 -3.72
CA ILE A 233 12.86 1.10 -2.52
C ILE A 233 11.98 0.39 -1.49
N PRO A 234 10.84 0.95 -1.04
CA PRO A 234 9.99 0.26 -0.05
C PRO A 234 9.43 -1.05 -0.59
N LEU A 235 9.18 -1.17 -1.90
CA LEU A 235 8.74 -2.41 -2.51
C LEU A 235 9.80 -3.51 -2.46
N LEU A 236 11.08 -3.17 -2.58
CA LEU A 236 12.18 -4.12 -2.38
C LEU A 236 12.23 -4.60 -0.94
N PHE A 237 12.16 -3.70 0.03
CA PHE A 237 12.12 -4.04 1.45
C PHE A 237 10.89 -4.87 1.80
N PHE A 238 9.71 -4.51 1.27
CA PHE A 238 8.49 -5.28 1.43
C PHE A 238 8.63 -6.70 0.87
N GLY A 239 9.17 -6.84 -0.34
CA GLY A 239 9.44 -8.16 -0.95
C GLY A 239 10.40 -9.00 -0.11
N ALA A 240 11.47 -8.38 0.42
CA ALA A 240 12.42 -9.03 1.30
C ALA A 240 11.79 -9.45 2.64
N ALA A 241 10.87 -8.65 3.18
CA ALA A 241 10.11 -8.98 4.39
C ALA A 241 9.13 -10.14 4.13
N ALA A 242 8.37 -10.08 3.04
CA ALA A 242 7.28 -11.02 2.74
C ALA A 242 7.71 -12.49 2.67
N VAL A 243 8.96 -12.75 2.29
CA VAL A 243 9.52 -14.12 2.25
C VAL A 243 10.12 -14.58 3.59
N ARG A 244 10.25 -13.68 4.58
CA ARG A 244 10.96 -13.94 5.86
C ARG A 244 10.06 -13.90 7.08
N VAL A 245 8.94 -13.18 7.03
CA VAL A 245 8.01 -13.08 8.16
C VAL A 245 6.64 -13.63 7.80
N PRO A 246 5.88 -14.15 8.79
CA PRO A 246 4.51 -14.58 8.57
C PRO A 246 3.63 -13.44 8.06
N LEU A 247 2.65 -13.76 7.21
CA LEU A 247 1.71 -12.80 6.66
C LEU A 247 0.97 -11.99 7.75
N THR A 248 0.71 -12.60 8.90
CA THR A 248 0.12 -11.93 10.06
C THR A 248 1.00 -10.79 10.58
N VAL A 249 2.32 -11.00 10.63
CA VAL A 249 3.29 -9.96 11.06
C VAL A 249 3.32 -8.84 10.03
N LEU A 250 3.34 -9.18 8.74
CA LEU A 250 3.29 -8.18 7.66
C LEU A 250 1.99 -7.36 7.72
N GLY A 251 0.87 -8.01 8.01
CA GLY A 251 -0.43 -7.37 8.20
C GLY A 251 -0.49 -6.42 9.40
N LEU A 252 0.30 -6.67 10.45
CA LEU A 252 0.44 -5.74 11.57
C LEU A 252 1.37 -4.57 11.23
N LEU A 253 2.46 -4.85 10.54
CA LEU A 253 3.41 -3.81 10.12
C LEU A 253 2.81 -2.79 9.17
N GLN A 254 1.80 -3.15 8.38
CA GLN A 254 1.15 -2.22 7.45
C GLN A 254 0.53 -1.00 8.16
N TYR A 255 0.14 -1.13 9.43
CA TYR A 255 -0.41 0.00 10.18
C TYR A 255 0.64 1.06 10.54
N LEU A 256 1.93 0.75 10.41
CA LEU A 256 3.00 1.72 10.68
C LEU A 256 2.91 2.93 9.74
N ALA A 257 2.59 2.71 8.46
CA ALA A 257 2.50 3.79 7.49
C ALA A 257 1.39 4.81 7.84
N PRO A 258 0.11 4.42 8.02
CA PRO A 258 -0.91 5.38 8.39
C PRO A 258 -0.72 5.99 9.79
N VAL A 259 -0.05 5.29 10.73
CA VAL A 259 0.32 5.90 12.02
C VAL A 259 1.29 7.04 11.82
N PHE A 260 2.36 6.87 11.04
CA PHE A 260 3.29 7.94 10.73
C PHE A 260 2.63 9.09 9.96
N GLN A 261 1.80 8.79 8.97
CA GLN A 261 1.04 9.81 8.24
C GLN A 261 0.14 10.62 9.16
N PHE A 262 -0.58 9.96 10.07
CA PHE A 262 -1.41 10.62 11.08
C PHE A 262 -0.58 11.55 11.97
N LEU A 263 0.54 11.04 12.50
CA LEU A 263 1.43 11.82 13.36
C LEU A 263 2.03 13.02 12.61
N ILE A 264 2.43 12.84 11.35
CA ILE A 264 2.95 13.92 10.50
C ILE A 264 1.86 14.96 10.23
N GLY A 265 0.65 14.54 9.87
CA GLY A 265 -0.46 15.47 9.65
C GLY A 265 -0.76 16.33 10.88
N VAL A 266 -0.80 15.71 12.05
CA VAL A 266 -1.12 16.44 13.31
C VAL A 266 0.08 17.23 13.84
N ALA A 267 1.27 16.62 13.92
CA ALA A 267 2.41 17.21 14.63
C ALA A 267 3.30 18.08 13.73
N VAL A 268 3.39 17.81 12.42
CA VAL A 268 4.23 18.55 11.49
C VAL A 268 3.42 19.55 10.67
N PHE A 269 2.31 19.10 10.09
CA PHE A 269 1.45 19.98 9.28
C PHE A 269 0.39 20.72 10.11
N HIS A 270 0.28 20.42 11.41
CA HIS A 270 -0.66 21.06 12.33
C HIS A 270 -2.12 21.04 11.86
N GLU A 271 -2.51 19.96 11.17
CA GLU A 271 -3.89 19.79 10.71
C GLU A 271 -4.85 19.74 11.91
N SER A 272 -5.96 20.47 11.79
CA SER A 272 -6.95 20.56 12.86
C SER A 272 -7.62 19.22 13.13
N MET A 273 -7.77 18.89 14.41
CA MET A 273 -8.40 17.64 14.90
C MET A 273 -9.63 17.96 15.75
N PRO A 274 -10.74 18.40 15.14
CA PRO A 274 -11.98 18.64 15.88
C PRO A 274 -12.51 17.34 16.51
N PRO A 275 -13.35 17.39 17.55
CA PRO A 275 -13.84 16.22 18.28
C PRO A 275 -14.44 15.13 17.39
N ALA A 276 -15.15 15.51 16.32
CA ALA A 276 -15.72 14.54 15.38
C ALA A 276 -14.64 13.74 14.62
N ARG A 277 -13.50 14.38 14.26
CA ARG A 277 -12.38 13.69 13.61
C ARG A 277 -11.74 12.68 14.57
N TRP A 278 -11.54 13.08 15.85
CA TRP A 278 -11.09 12.16 16.88
C TRP A 278 -12.05 10.98 17.07
N ALA A 279 -13.36 11.23 17.10
CA ALA A 279 -14.38 10.16 17.23
C ALA A 279 -14.31 9.19 16.04
N GLY A 280 -14.19 9.69 14.81
CA GLY A 280 -14.02 8.87 13.61
C GLY A 280 -12.77 7.98 13.67
N PHE A 281 -11.62 8.56 14.03
CA PHE A 281 -10.38 7.80 14.21
C PHE A 281 -10.48 6.77 15.32
N ALA A 282 -11.05 7.13 16.47
CA ALA A 282 -11.25 6.20 17.59
C ALA A 282 -12.10 4.98 17.19
N LEU A 283 -13.17 5.20 16.43
CA LEU A 283 -14.00 4.11 15.89
C LEU A 283 -13.21 3.22 14.93
N VAL A 284 -12.47 3.80 14.00
CA VAL A 284 -11.63 3.02 13.06
C VAL A 284 -10.58 2.22 13.82
N TRP A 285 -9.88 2.82 14.78
CA TRP A 285 -8.89 2.12 15.60
C TRP A 285 -9.51 1.00 16.43
N ALA A 286 -10.72 1.20 16.95
CA ALA A 286 -11.48 0.14 17.67
C ALA A 286 -11.81 -1.03 16.72
N ALA A 287 -12.26 -0.74 15.50
CA ALA A 287 -12.51 -1.76 14.48
C ALA A 287 -11.24 -2.56 14.14
N LEU A 288 -10.11 -1.86 13.96
CA LEU A 288 -8.81 -2.49 13.66
C LEU A 288 -8.27 -3.31 14.83
N ALA A 289 -8.44 -2.82 16.07
CA ALA A 289 -8.08 -3.57 17.27
C ALA A 289 -8.89 -4.87 17.37
N LEU A 290 -10.20 -4.82 17.08
CA LEU A 290 -11.06 -6.00 17.03
C LEU A 290 -10.61 -7.01 15.96
N LEU A 291 -10.30 -6.54 14.73
CA LEU A 291 -9.79 -7.39 13.66
C LEU A 291 -8.45 -8.03 14.02
N THR A 292 -7.54 -7.24 14.57
CA THR A 292 -6.22 -7.72 15.00
C THR A 292 -6.36 -8.78 16.10
N TRP A 293 -7.22 -8.53 17.09
CA TRP A 293 -7.49 -9.49 18.15
C TRP A 293 -8.07 -10.80 17.60
N ASP A 294 -9.07 -10.73 16.70
CA ASP A 294 -9.66 -11.91 16.07
C ASP A 294 -8.62 -12.71 15.28
N ALA A 295 -7.77 -12.04 14.49
CA ALA A 295 -6.69 -12.67 13.73
C ALA A 295 -5.68 -13.38 14.65
N LEU A 296 -5.23 -12.71 15.72
CA LEU A 296 -4.29 -13.28 16.69
C LEU A 296 -4.88 -14.47 17.44
N ARG A 297 -6.17 -14.40 17.82
CA ARG A 297 -6.88 -15.49 18.47
C ARG A 297 -6.90 -16.76 17.62
N GLN A 298 -7.10 -16.60 16.31
CA GLN A 298 -7.11 -17.74 15.38
C GLN A 298 -5.74 -18.37 15.19
N VAL A 299 -4.69 -17.55 15.06
CA VAL A 299 -3.31 -18.06 14.99
C VAL A 299 -2.98 -18.88 16.23
N ARG A 300 -3.42 -18.43 17.41
CA ARG A 300 -3.23 -19.18 18.66
C ARG A 300 -4.04 -20.48 18.69
N ALA A 301 -5.31 -20.44 18.28
CA ALA A 301 -6.17 -21.62 18.21
C ALA A 301 -5.66 -22.66 17.23
N GLY A 302 -5.19 -22.23 16.04
CA GLY A 302 -4.59 -23.13 15.06
C GLY A 302 -3.30 -23.78 15.54
N ARG A 303 -2.47 -23.06 16.31
CA ARG A 303 -1.25 -23.63 16.94
C ARG A 303 -1.58 -24.66 18.02
N ALA A 304 -2.64 -24.44 18.82
CA ALA A 304 -3.07 -25.38 19.85
C ALA A 304 -3.62 -26.69 19.27
N ALA A 305 -4.22 -26.63 18.08
CA ALA A 305 -4.74 -27.82 17.40
C ALA A 305 -3.64 -28.72 16.75
N VAL A 306 -2.41 -28.25 16.63
CA VAL A 306 -1.24 -28.98 16.06
C VAL A 306 -0.35 -29.57 17.16
N VAL A 307 -0.85 -29.80 18.38
CA VAL A 307 -0.11 -30.57 19.38
C VAL A 307 -0.05 -32.03 18.90
N PRO A 308 1.15 -32.63 18.75
CA PRO A 308 1.27 -34.02 18.28
C PRO A 308 0.52 -34.96 19.23
N GLN A 309 -0.38 -35.78 18.70
CA GLN A 309 -0.89 -36.93 19.46
C GLN A 309 0.32 -37.77 19.89
N PRO A 310 0.41 -38.16 21.19
CA PRO A 310 1.45 -39.06 21.62
C PRO A 310 1.38 -40.34 20.76
N ALA A 311 2.52 -40.76 20.23
CA ALA A 311 2.61 -41.98 19.46
C ALA A 311 1.96 -43.13 20.23
N PRO A 312 1.14 -43.97 19.59
CA PRO A 312 0.55 -45.14 20.26
C PRO A 312 1.69 -45.97 20.85
N ALA A 313 1.62 -46.19 22.16
CA ALA A 313 2.58 -47.04 22.88
C ALA A 313 2.71 -48.35 22.11
N GLN A 314 3.92 -48.65 21.63
CA GLN A 314 4.26 -49.97 21.09
C GLN A 314 3.98 -50.95 22.22
N ARG A 315 2.88 -51.70 22.08
CA ARG A 315 2.68 -52.93 22.91
C ARG A 315 3.80 -53.89 22.50
N GLU A 316 4.83 -53.95 23.32
CA GLU A 316 5.75 -55.06 23.27
C GLU A 316 4.94 -56.37 23.38
N ALA A 317 4.82 -57.07 22.25
CA ALA A 317 4.34 -58.43 22.24
C ALA A 317 5.46 -59.29 22.88
N VAL A 318 5.35 -59.48 24.19
CA VAL A 318 6.02 -60.59 24.86
C VAL A 318 5.32 -61.86 24.41
N THR A 319 5.87 -62.51 23.40
CA THR A 319 5.58 -63.91 23.08
C THR A 319 6.61 -64.81 23.77
N ARG A 320 6.13 -65.56 24.70
CA ARG A 320 6.80 -66.81 25.16
C ARG A 320 6.69 -67.91 24.12
#